data_106bbd2ec52487ff1618e45ada05802d
#
_entry.id   106bbd2ec52487ff1618e45ada05802d
#
_cell.length_a   1.000
_cell.length_b   1.000
_cell.length_c   1.000
_cell.angle_alpha   90.00
_cell.angle_beta   90.00
_cell.angle_gamma   90.00
#
_symmetry.space_group_name_H-M   'P 1'
#
loop_
_entity.id
_entity.type
_entity.pdbx_description
1 polymer ?
#
loop_
_entity_poly.entity_id
_entity_poly.type
_entity_poly.pdbx_seq_one_letter_code
_entity_poly.pdbx_strand_id
1 'polypeptide(L)'
;MNHPIDNYINYKNENVAIYTKKEFEKENIDEHVVGKVSWMHIELGDFGVNIIEFIDSHETESYEEINRLIEFVKRGEIKAILIWDFNEIPLELAECLVQECIKRDVYIDGFLTVLKIKDNN
;
A
#
# COMPACT_ATOMS: atom_id res chain seq x y z
N MET A 1 -22.16 -0.38 -6.78
CA MET A 1 -21.27 -0.68 -5.66
C MET A 1 -19.89 -0.10 -5.92
N ASN A 2 -19.35 0.60 -4.95
CA ASN A 2 -18.05 1.25 -5.13
C ASN A 2 -16.92 0.30 -4.88
N HIS A 3 -15.92 0.36 -5.74
CA HIS A 3 -14.67 -0.31 -5.48
C HIS A 3 -13.93 0.46 -4.38
N PRO A 4 -13.21 -0.22 -3.48
CA PRO A 4 -12.48 0.49 -2.42
C PRO A 4 -11.55 1.57 -2.94
N ILE A 5 -11.03 1.40 -4.16
CA ILE A 5 -10.14 2.38 -4.75
C ILE A 5 -10.81 3.75 -4.86
N ASP A 6 -12.13 3.79 -4.95
CA ASP A 6 -12.82 5.05 -5.10
C ASP A 6 -12.70 5.93 -3.87
N ASN A 7 -12.38 5.35 -2.73
CA ASN A 7 -12.24 6.14 -1.51
C ASN A 7 -11.05 7.07 -1.54
N TYR A 8 -10.10 6.81 -2.44
CA TYR A 8 -8.90 7.64 -2.51
C TYR A 8 -9.17 9.02 -3.08
N ILE A 9 -10.35 9.24 -3.62
CA ILE A 9 -10.72 10.57 -4.11
C ILE A 9 -10.70 11.59 -2.97
N ASN A 10 -10.82 11.13 -1.73
CA ASN A 10 -10.82 12.02 -0.58
C ASN A 10 -9.42 12.51 -0.21
N TYR A 11 -8.40 12.04 -0.91
CA TYR A 11 -7.02 12.33 -0.55
C TYR A 11 -6.29 13.13 -1.62
N LYS A 12 -7.04 13.89 -2.39
CA LYS A 12 -6.45 14.73 -3.42
C LYS A 12 -5.39 15.64 -2.81
N ASN A 13 -4.24 15.69 -3.45
CA ASN A 13 -3.09 16.48 -3.01
C ASN A 13 -2.44 15.98 -1.72
N GLU A 14 -2.91 14.86 -1.19
CA GLU A 14 -2.29 14.29 0.01
C GLU A 14 -1.31 13.21 -0.39
N ASN A 15 -0.42 12.87 0.54
CA ASN A 15 0.55 11.81 0.30
C ASN A 15 -0.11 10.45 0.48
N VAL A 16 -0.08 9.67 -0.58
CA VAL A 16 -0.64 8.32 -0.57
C VAL A 16 0.47 7.34 -0.90
N ALA A 17 0.69 6.39 -0.01
CA ALA A 17 1.73 5.38 -0.22
C ALA A 17 1.16 4.21 -0.99
N ILE A 18 1.97 3.64 -1.87
CA ILE A 18 1.62 2.36 -2.48
C ILE A 18 2.68 1.36 -2.08
N TYR A 19 2.27 0.12 -1.90
CA TYR A 19 3.19 -0.93 -1.51
C TYR A 19 2.96 -2.19 -2.32
N THR A 20 4.05 -2.79 -2.77
CA THR A 20 4.02 -4.13 -3.32
C THR A 20 5.38 -4.76 -3.12
N LYS A 21 5.47 -6.05 -3.39
CA LYS A 21 6.69 -6.80 -3.28
C LYS A 21 7.03 -7.36 -4.65
N LYS A 22 8.26 -7.13 -5.10
CA LYS A 22 8.65 -7.68 -6.40
C LYS A 22 9.32 -9.03 -6.16
N GLU A 23 9.03 -9.97 -7.06
CA GLU A 23 9.41 -11.34 -6.82
C GLU A 23 10.84 -11.65 -7.18
N PHE A 24 11.30 -11.14 -8.31
CA PHE A 24 12.65 -11.39 -8.77
C PHE A 24 13.20 -10.12 -9.37
N GLU A 25 14.53 -10.02 -9.30
CA GLU A 25 15.18 -8.89 -9.94
C GLU A 25 14.80 -8.77 -11.39
N LYS A 26 14.81 -9.89 -12.10
CA LYS A 26 14.54 -9.85 -13.53
C LYS A 26 13.09 -9.57 -13.84
N GLU A 27 12.21 -9.64 -12.88
CA GLU A 27 10.83 -9.28 -13.12
C GLU A 27 10.67 -7.79 -13.34
N ASN A 28 11.68 -7.03 -13.01
CA ASN A 28 11.65 -5.63 -13.37
C ASN A 28 11.60 -5.44 -14.86
N ILE A 29 12.09 -6.43 -15.59
CA ILE A 29 12.18 -6.33 -17.03
C ILE A 29 10.90 -6.84 -17.68
N ASP A 30 10.32 -7.89 -17.13
CA ASP A 30 9.07 -8.33 -17.70
C ASP A 30 7.96 -7.53 -17.05
N GLU A 31 6.75 -7.81 -17.36
CA GLU A 31 5.68 -6.89 -17.11
C GLU A 31 5.00 -7.05 -15.79
N HIS A 32 5.38 -8.04 -14.98
CA HIS A 32 4.61 -8.32 -13.79
C HIS A 32 4.76 -7.28 -12.71
N VAL A 33 6.00 -7.01 -12.28
CA VAL A 33 6.18 -6.03 -11.22
C VAL A 33 5.88 -4.64 -11.72
N VAL A 34 6.40 -4.34 -12.92
CA VAL A 34 6.11 -3.05 -13.51
C VAL A 34 4.61 -2.90 -13.65
N GLY A 35 3.92 -3.99 -13.98
CA GLY A 35 2.48 -3.95 -14.08
C GLY A 35 1.79 -3.60 -12.79
N LYS A 36 2.24 -4.20 -11.67
CA LYS A 36 1.60 -3.91 -10.38
C LYS A 36 1.71 -2.43 -10.02
N VAL A 37 2.92 -1.90 -10.11
CA VAL A 37 3.14 -0.51 -9.76
C VAL A 37 2.39 0.40 -10.71
N SER A 38 2.46 0.10 -12.01
CA SER A 38 1.76 0.90 -13.00
C SER A 38 0.26 0.87 -12.78
N TRP A 39 -0.29 -0.28 -12.45
CA TRP A 39 -1.72 -0.39 -12.16
C TRP A 39 -2.12 0.55 -11.04
N MET A 40 -1.35 0.53 -9.95
CA MET A 40 -1.69 1.37 -8.81
C MET A 40 -1.58 2.84 -9.16
N HIS A 41 -0.56 3.20 -9.96
CA HIS A 41 -0.44 4.58 -10.40
C HIS A 41 -1.61 5.00 -11.28
N ILE A 42 -2.02 4.12 -12.17
CA ILE A 42 -3.15 4.42 -13.05
C ILE A 42 -4.43 4.60 -12.24
N GLU A 43 -4.67 3.68 -11.32
CA GLU A 43 -5.90 3.74 -10.55
C GLU A 43 -5.96 4.96 -9.64
N LEU A 44 -4.83 5.35 -9.08
CA LEU A 44 -4.80 6.51 -8.20
C LEU A 44 -4.64 7.82 -8.94
N GLY A 45 -4.19 7.77 -10.18
CA GLY A 45 -3.86 8.97 -10.92
C GLY A 45 -5.03 9.91 -11.11
N ASP A 46 -6.22 9.36 -11.26
CA ASP A 46 -7.41 10.18 -11.48
C ASP A 46 -7.80 10.97 -10.24
N PHE A 47 -7.27 10.61 -9.09
CA PHE A 47 -7.67 11.26 -7.84
C PHE A 47 -6.75 12.41 -7.44
N GLY A 48 -5.66 12.61 -8.18
CA GLY A 48 -4.77 13.74 -7.91
C GLY A 48 -3.97 13.63 -6.62
N VAL A 49 -3.67 12.40 -6.21
CA VAL A 49 -2.90 12.19 -4.98
C VAL A 49 -1.41 12.25 -5.28
N ASN A 50 -0.60 12.49 -4.26
CA ASN A 50 0.86 12.42 -4.37
C ASN A 50 1.29 11.01 -4.00
N ILE A 51 1.79 10.26 -4.97
CA ILE A 51 2.11 8.85 -4.76
C ILE A 51 3.55 8.69 -4.30
N ILE A 52 3.73 7.93 -3.22
CA ILE A 52 5.06 7.58 -2.72
C ILE A 52 5.16 6.06 -2.75
N GLU A 53 6.21 5.55 -3.38
CA GLU A 53 6.35 4.11 -3.61
C GLU A 53 7.18 3.46 -2.52
N PHE A 54 6.70 2.31 -2.05
CA PHE A 54 7.42 1.46 -1.12
C PHE A 54 7.40 0.06 -1.71
N ILE A 55 8.55 -0.40 -2.21
CA ILE A 55 8.63 -1.67 -2.92
C ILE A 55 9.71 -2.54 -2.30
N ASP A 56 9.31 -3.67 -1.75
CA ASP A 56 10.26 -4.64 -1.19
C ASP A 56 10.59 -5.70 -2.21
N SER A 57 11.66 -6.43 -1.95
CA SER A 57 12.10 -7.49 -2.83
C SER A 57 11.92 -8.83 -2.15
N HIS A 58 11.43 -9.81 -2.89
CA HIS A 58 11.33 -11.18 -2.39
C HIS A 58 12.70 -11.75 -2.06
N GLU A 59 13.72 -11.27 -2.73
CA GLU A 59 15.02 -11.90 -2.62
C GLU A 59 15.70 -11.62 -1.31
N THR A 60 15.37 -10.50 -0.67
CA THR A 60 16.05 -10.14 0.57
C THR A 60 15.31 -10.57 1.81
N GLU A 61 14.01 -10.71 1.74
CA GLU A 61 13.18 -11.05 2.89
C GLU A 61 13.34 -10.07 4.05
N SER A 62 13.80 -8.87 3.75
CA SER A 62 14.09 -7.93 4.82
C SER A 62 12.92 -7.03 5.17
N TYR A 63 12.02 -6.84 4.25
CA TYR A 63 10.85 -5.98 4.46
C TYR A 63 11.22 -4.58 4.91
N GLU A 64 12.30 -4.08 4.36
CA GLU A 64 12.78 -2.75 4.74
C GLU A 64 11.77 -1.67 4.38
N GLU A 65 11.12 -1.83 3.23
CA GLU A 65 10.22 -0.79 2.78
C GLU A 65 8.91 -0.77 3.56
N ILE A 66 8.42 -1.94 3.99
CA ILE A 66 7.23 -1.93 4.81
C ILE A 66 7.52 -1.30 6.17
N ASN A 67 8.72 -1.55 6.70
CA ASN A 67 9.11 -0.92 7.96
C ASN A 67 9.27 0.59 7.80
N ARG A 68 9.81 1.01 6.67
CA ARG A 68 9.95 2.43 6.37
C ARG A 68 8.57 3.09 6.25
N LEU A 69 7.63 2.38 5.63
CA LEU A 69 6.27 2.89 5.51
C LEU A 69 5.64 3.09 6.89
N ILE A 70 5.83 2.12 7.78
CA ILE A 70 5.30 2.24 9.14
C ILE A 70 5.86 3.49 9.81
N GLU A 71 7.16 3.77 9.63
CA GLU A 71 7.74 4.97 10.22
C GLU A 71 7.15 6.24 9.61
N PHE A 72 6.90 6.25 8.32
CA PHE A 72 6.28 7.41 7.67
C PHE A 72 4.88 7.66 8.23
N VAL A 73 4.14 6.57 8.49
CA VAL A 73 2.82 6.71 9.09
C VAL A 73 2.94 7.32 10.48
N LYS A 74 3.91 6.83 11.27
CA LYS A 74 4.10 7.34 12.63
C LYS A 74 4.43 8.83 12.64
N ARG A 75 5.11 9.29 11.62
CA ARG A 75 5.48 10.71 11.52
C ARG A 75 4.37 11.58 10.95
N GLY A 76 3.26 10.99 10.57
CA GLY A 76 2.17 11.76 10.00
C GLY A 76 2.40 12.20 8.57
N GLU A 77 3.30 11.53 7.85
CA GLU A 77 3.64 11.94 6.49
C GLU A 77 2.79 11.26 5.43
N ILE A 78 1.99 10.27 5.82
CA ILE A 78 1.16 9.52 4.89
C ILE A 78 -0.29 9.64 5.33
N LYS A 79 -1.18 9.92 4.39
CA LYS A 79 -2.59 10.07 4.72
C LYS A 79 -3.43 8.86 4.30
N ALA A 80 -2.95 8.10 3.33
CA ALA A 80 -3.66 6.90 2.88
C ALA A 80 -2.65 5.94 2.29
N ILE A 81 -3.00 4.67 2.25
CA ILE A 81 -2.12 3.62 1.76
C ILE A 81 -2.90 2.68 0.88
N LEU A 82 -2.31 2.30 -0.25
CA LEU A 82 -2.84 1.26 -1.11
C LEU A 82 -1.82 0.13 -1.17
N ILE A 83 -2.21 -1.03 -0.66
CA ILE A 83 -1.36 -2.24 -0.69
C ILE A 83 -1.81 -3.09 -1.88
N TRP A 84 -0.86 -3.57 -2.68
CA TRP A 84 -1.26 -4.42 -3.80
C TRP A 84 -2.00 -5.66 -3.30
N ASP A 85 -1.41 -6.35 -2.34
CA ASP A 85 -2.00 -7.57 -1.80
C ASP A 85 -1.46 -7.77 -0.39
N PHE A 86 -2.33 -7.78 0.60
CA PHE A 86 -1.89 -7.95 1.99
C PHE A 86 -1.17 -9.26 2.21
N ASN A 87 -1.41 -10.26 1.35
CA ASN A 87 -0.70 -11.52 1.47
C ASN A 87 0.79 -11.41 1.17
N GLU A 88 1.23 -10.28 0.62
CA GLU A 88 2.64 -10.05 0.40
C GLU A 88 3.38 -9.62 1.65
N ILE A 89 2.68 -9.37 2.73
CA ILE A 89 3.27 -8.85 3.96
C ILE A 89 3.10 -9.87 5.07
N PRO A 90 4.16 -10.16 5.84
CA PRO A 90 4.00 -11.05 6.99
C PRO A 90 2.92 -10.53 7.93
N LEU A 91 2.18 -11.44 8.50
CA LEU A 91 1.02 -11.09 9.31
C LEU A 91 1.38 -10.09 10.40
N GLU A 92 2.49 -10.30 11.07
CA GLU A 92 2.87 -9.41 12.18
C GLU A 92 3.10 -8.00 11.71
N LEU A 93 3.75 -7.84 10.56
CA LEU A 93 4.00 -6.51 10.03
C LEU A 93 2.73 -5.88 9.51
N ALA A 94 1.87 -6.68 8.90
CA ALA A 94 0.58 -6.16 8.44
C ALA A 94 -0.23 -5.64 9.61
N GLU A 95 -0.25 -6.40 10.70
CA GLU A 95 -0.98 -5.96 11.88
C GLU A 95 -0.41 -4.68 12.46
N CYS A 96 0.91 -4.60 12.50
CA CYS A 96 1.56 -3.41 13.02
C CYS A 96 1.19 -2.18 12.16
N LEU A 97 1.24 -2.35 10.86
CA LEU A 97 0.90 -1.24 9.95
C LEU A 97 -0.54 -0.81 10.13
N VAL A 98 -1.46 -1.77 10.17
CA VAL A 98 -2.88 -1.44 10.32
C VAL A 98 -3.15 -0.75 11.65
N GLN A 99 -2.51 -1.22 12.72
CA GLN A 99 -2.69 -0.60 14.03
C GLN A 99 -2.22 0.85 14.02
N GLU A 100 -1.09 1.12 13.40
CA GLU A 100 -0.62 2.50 13.33
C GLU A 100 -1.55 3.35 12.49
N CYS A 101 -2.09 2.78 11.43
CA CYS A 101 -3.03 3.52 10.59
C CYS A 101 -4.30 3.87 11.36
N ILE A 102 -4.80 2.93 12.14
CA ILE A 102 -5.99 3.19 12.96
C ILE A 102 -5.73 4.29 13.96
N LYS A 103 -4.58 4.19 14.62
CA LYS A 103 -4.21 5.17 15.62
C LYS A 103 -4.13 6.58 15.06
N ARG A 104 -3.71 6.71 13.83
CA ARG A 104 -3.41 8.02 13.26
C ARG A 104 -4.40 8.42 12.17
N ASP A 105 -5.47 7.66 12.05
CA ASP A 105 -6.53 7.97 11.09
C ASP A 105 -6.00 8.00 9.67
N VAL A 106 -5.19 7.01 9.31
CA VAL A 106 -4.68 6.83 7.96
C VAL A 106 -5.50 5.75 7.30
N TYR A 107 -6.02 6.06 6.11
CA TYR A 107 -6.83 5.10 5.37
C TYR A 107 -5.92 4.05 4.73
N ILE A 108 -6.30 2.77 4.81
CA ILE A 108 -5.51 1.71 4.23
C ILE A 108 -6.43 0.64 3.66
N ASP A 109 -6.11 0.17 2.46
CA ASP A 109 -6.85 -0.93 1.87
C ASP A 109 -5.96 -1.65 0.87
N GLY A 110 -6.42 -2.81 0.43
CA GLY A 110 -5.70 -3.62 -0.54
C GLY A 110 -6.36 -3.56 -1.90
N PHE A 111 -5.56 -3.59 -2.94
CA PHE A 111 -6.07 -3.56 -4.30
C PHE A 111 -6.70 -4.90 -4.66
N LEU A 112 -6.00 -5.99 -4.39
CA LEU A 112 -6.53 -7.32 -4.65
C LEU A 112 -7.31 -7.87 -3.47
N THR A 113 -6.93 -7.48 -2.26
CA THR A 113 -7.48 -8.03 -1.03
C THR A 113 -8.10 -6.93 -0.21
N VAL A 114 -9.41 -6.87 -0.20
CA VAL A 114 -10.09 -5.83 0.58
C VAL A 114 -9.91 -6.13 2.06
N LEU A 115 -9.53 -5.13 2.81
CA LEU A 115 -9.32 -5.27 4.24
C LEU A 115 -10.66 -5.29 4.97
N LYS A 116 -10.86 -6.31 5.80
CA LYS A 116 -12.08 -6.44 6.56
C LYS A 116 -11.78 -6.32 8.03
N ILE A 117 -11.73 -5.13 8.46
CA ILE A 117 -11.39 -4.90 9.84
C ILE A 117 -12.50 -5.16 10.76
N LYS A 118 -13.46 -4.78 10.51
CA LYS A 118 -14.34 -4.85 11.35
C LYS A 118 -15.19 -5.79 11.38
N ASP A 119 -15.27 -6.27 11.03
CA ASP A 119 -16.05 -7.15 10.95
C ASP A 119 -16.31 -7.91 11.96
N ASN A 120 -16.06 -7.90 12.50
CA ASN A 120 -16.30 -8.58 13.29
C ASN A 120 -17.01 -8.60 14.06
N ASN A 121 -17.27 -8.40 14.04
CA ASN A 121 -18.00 -8.32 14.56
C ASN A 121 -18.60 -8.63 14.52
#